data_f14b38920070e0eaa065c061bc7be58b
#
_entry.id   f14b38920070e0eaa065c061bc7be58b
#
_cell.length_a   1.000
_cell.length_b   1.000
_cell.length_c   1.000
_cell.angle_alpha   90.00
_cell.angle_beta   90.00
_cell.angle_gamma   90.00
#
_symmetry.space_group_name_H-M   'P 1'
#
loop_
_entity.id
_entity.type
_entity.pdbx_description
1 polymer ?
#
loop_
_entity_poly.entity_id
_entity_poly.type
_entity_poly.pdbx_seq_one_letter_code
_entity_poly.pdbx_strand_id
1 'polypeptide(L)'
;MDTIVTPGLVLKETRYKESDRILTILTPELGVISASAQSSLRLKNKLFSACGLFCYSEFVLLPGRNMYTIREAEVRNVFHGISSTIEGMSLAMYLAERAAALSPTGEEAAKELRLLLNCLYMISEGKTDLHVVKAVFELRTMSECGFLPQLVCCRICEKYDGPAFYLDPQEGILLCEDCAKKAGKTCNLDMGALYALRHICLVEDKKIFAFKISVGSLAKLSAVAERYALTHLDKPLKSYDFLKSVLP
;
A
#
# COMPACT_ATOMS: atom_id res chain seq x y z
N MET A 1 -34.41 5.43 1.90
CA MET A 1 -33.08 4.78 2.03
C MET A 1 -32.15 5.86 2.52
N ASP A 2 -31.53 5.63 3.67
CA ASP A 2 -30.65 6.61 4.27
C ASP A 2 -29.36 6.70 3.48
N THR A 3 -28.88 7.92 3.26
CA THR A 3 -27.61 8.20 2.61
C THR A 3 -26.46 7.99 3.59
N ILE A 4 -25.34 7.49 3.11
CA ILE A 4 -24.09 7.36 3.89
C ILE A 4 -23.14 8.46 3.41
N VAL A 5 -22.60 9.23 4.36
CA VAL A 5 -21.55 10.21 4.08
C VAL A 5 -20.23 9.65 4.61
N THR A 6 -19.26 9.47 3.72
CA THR A 6 -17.95 8.91 4.09
C THR A 6 -16.83 9.49 3.24
N PRO A 7 -15.66 9.76 3.81
CA PRO A 7 -14.48 10.02 3.01
C PRO A 7 -14.01 8.73 2.33
N GLY A 8 -13.35 8.88 1.19
CA GLY A 8 -12.81 7.72 0.49
C GLY A 8 -11.77 8.10 -0.57
N LEU A 9 -10.89 7.17 -0.86
CA LEU A 9 -9.87 7.28 -1.89
C LEU A 9 -10.26 6.42 -3.10
N VAL A 10 -10.28 7.01 -4.28
CA VAL A 10 -10.53 6.28 -5.53
C VAL A 10 -9.30 5.45 -5.89
N LEU A 11 -9.40 4.13 -5.75
CA LEU A 11 -8.34 3.18 -6.07
C LEU A 11 -8.32 2.78 -7.54
N LYS A 12 -9.51 2.75 -8.17
CA LYS A 12 -9.69 2.37 -9.57
C LYS A 12 -10.91 3.05 -10.15
N GLU A 13 -10.81 3.46 -11.40
CA GLU A 13 -11.93 3.91 -12.20
C GLU A 13 -12.08 3.02 -13.44
N THR A 14 -13.32 2.69 -13.80
CA THR A 14 -13.64 1.94 -15.00
C THR A 14 -14.75 2.70 -15.73
N ARG A 15 -14.53 3.02 -17.00
CA ARG A 15 -15.56 3.65 -17.83
C ARG A 15 -16.73 2.69 -18.01
N TYR A 16 -17.94 3.20 -17.83
CA TYR A 16 -19.18 2.46 -18.01
C TYR A 16 -20.16 3.30 -18.79
N LYS A 17 -20.71 2.75 -19.87
CA LYS A 17 -21.50 3.51 -20.86
C LYS A 17 -20.70 4.71 -21.41
N GLU A 18 -21.40 5.71 -21.95
CA GLU A 18 -20.78 6.87 -22.61
C GLU A 18 -20.23 7.91 -21.61
N SER A 19 -20.85 8.07 -20.46
CA SER A 19 -20.55 9.16 -19.54
C SER A 19 -20.39 8.76 -18.08
N ASP A 20 -20.54 7.48 -17.75
CA ASP A 20 -20.53 6.98 -16.39
C ASP A 20 -19.20 6.33 -16.04
N ARG A 21 -18.89 6.25 -14.74
CA ARG A 21 -17.78 5.46 -14.19
C ARG A 21 -18.29 4.51 -13.12
N ILE A 22 -17.63 3.36 -13.01
CA ILE A 22 -17.68 2.50 -11.82
C ILE A 22 -16.35 2.68 -11.11
N LEU A 23 -16.41 3.00 -9.82
CA LEU A 23 -15.26 3.26 -8.99
C LEU A 23 -15.08 2.14 -7.97
N THR A 24 -13.82 1.79 -7.71
CA THR A 24 -13.42 1.08 -6.49
C THR A 24 -12.88 2.13 -5.52
N ILE A 25 -13.47 2.24 -4.35
CA ILE A 25 -13.16 3.28 -3.36
C ILE A 25 -12.79 2.59 -2.05
N LEU A 26 -11.67 3.01 -1.45
CA LEU A 26 -11.30 2.62 -0.08
C LEU A 26 -11.84 3.67 0.88
N THR A 27 -12.66 3.24 1.82
CA THR A 27 -13.30 4.08 2.84
C THR A 27 -12.87 3.61 4.23
N PRO A 28 -12.90 4.48 5.27
CA PRO A 28 -12.46 4.08 6.61
C PRO A 28 -13.42 3.11 7.30
N GLU A 29 -14.73 3.23 7.05
CA GLU A 29 -15.76 2.51 7.82
C GLU A 29 -16.36 1.33 7.05
N LEU A 30 -16.35 1.40 5.71
CA LEU A 30 -16.94 0.37 4.85
C LEU A 30 -15.89 -0.46 4.10
N GLY A 31 -14.59 -0.20 4.34
CA GLY A 31 -13.52 -0.84 3.60
C GLY A 31 -13.56 -0.53 2.11
N VAL A 32 -13.28 -1.53 1.29
CA VAL A 32 -13.31 -1.41 -0.17
C VAL A 32 -14.73 -1.58 -0.68
N ILE A 33 -15.25 -0.55 -1.36
CA ILE A 33 -16.59 -0.54 -1.95
C ILE A 33 -16.55 -0.32 -3.45
N SER A 34 -17.60 -0.79 -4.14
CA SER A 34 -17.89 -0.43 -5.54
C SER A 34 -18.99 0.61 -5.58
N ALA A 35 -18.80 1.68 -6.37
CA ALA A 35 -19.76 2.75 -6.51
C ALA A 35 -19.92 3.22 -7.96
N SER A 36 -21.16 3.45 -8.38
CA SER A 36 -21.52 4.01 -9.70
C SER A 36 -21.54 5.54 -9.62
N ALA A 37 -20.81 6.20 -10.50
CA ALA A 37 -20.76 7.66 -10.65
C ALA A 37 -21.39 8.04 -12.00
N GLN A 38 -22.68 8.38 -12.01
CA GLN A 38 -23.44 8.71 -13.20
C GLN A 38 -23.00 10.05 -13.79
N SER A 39 -22.87 10.11 -15.10
CA SER A 39 -22.44 11.30 -15.86
C SER A 39 -21.11 11.92 -15.38
N SER A 40 -20.31 11.17 -14.65
CA SER A 40 -19.06 11.67 -14.05
C SER A 40 -17.93 11.93 -15.07
N LEU A 41 -18.07 11.50 -16.32
CA LEU A 41 -17.16 11.84 -17.42
C LEU A 41 -17.51 13.16 -18.11
N ARG A 42 -18.65 13.79 -17.80
CA ARG A 42 -19.01 15.10 -18.35
C ARG A 42 -18.27 16.20 -17.60
N LEU A 43 -17.50 17.04 -18.31
CA LEU A 43 -16.68 18.12 -17.73
C LEU A 43 -17.45 19.10 -16.83
N LYS A 44 -18.74 19.35 -17.13
CA LYS A 44 -19.60 20.22 -16.33
C LYS A 44 -20.20 19.55 -15.09
N ASN A 45 -20.01 18.24 -14.92
CA ASN A 45 -20.51 17.52 -13.75
C ASN A 45 -19.56 17.71 -12.57
N LYS A 46 -20.10 18.04 -11.40
CA LYS A 46 -19.33 18.17 -10.15
C LYS A 46 -18.57 16.89 -9.77
N LEU A 47 -19.07 15.72 -10.20
CA LEU A 47 -18.41 14.43 -9.97
C LEU A 47 -17.16 14.21 -10.84
N PHE A 48 -16.91 15.05 -11.87
CA PHE A 48 -15.81 14.84 -12.82
C PHE A 48 -14.45 14.79 -12.11
N SER A 49 -14.15 15.79 -11.29
CA SER A 49 -12.89 15.87 -10.54
C SER A 49 -12.88 14.96 -9.30
N ALA A 50 -13.97 14.94 -8.55
CA ALA A 50 -14.04 14.20 -7.28
C ALA A 50 -13.99 12.67 -7.44
N CYS A 51 -14.31 12.16 -8.62
CA CYS A 51 -14.30 10.73 -8.96
C CYS A 51 -13.09 10.31 -9.79
N GLY A 52 -12.03 11.12 -9.88
CA GLY A 52 -10.80 10.77 -10.57
C GLY A 52 -9.92 9.79 -9.79
N LEU A 53 -9.07 9.06 -10.51
CA LEU A 53 -8.10 8.14 -9.90
C LEU A 53 -7.22 8.87 -8.88
N PHE A 54 -6.99 8.26 -7.71
CA PHE A 54 -6.26 8.83 -6.56
C PHE A 54 -6.85 10.11 -5.98
N CYS A 55 -8.09 10.46 -6.34
CA CYS A 55 -8.78 11.55 -5.68
C CYS A 55 -9.29 11.08 -4.30
N TYR A 56 -8.93 11.81 -3.26
CA TYR A 56 -9.48 11.63 -1.91
C TYR A 56 -10.62 12.62 -1.74
N SER A 57 -11.84 12.11 -1.62
CA SER A 57 -13.08 12.91 -1.63
C SER A 57 -14.00 12.49 -0.50
N GLU A 58 -14.90 13.38 -0.09
CA GLU A 58 -16.07 13.04 0.69
C GLU A 58 -17.21 12.67 -0.25
N PHE A 59 -17.79 11.49 -0.05
CA PHE A 59 -18.84 10.93 -0.87
C PHE A 59 -20.17 10.88 -0.12
N VAL A 60 -21.26 11.25 -0.79
CA VAL A 60 -22.63 10.96 -0.38
C VAL A 60 -23.10 9.76 -1.19
N LEU A 61 -23.29 8.64 -0.53
CA LEU A 61 -23.57 7.33 -1.12
C LEU A 61 -25.01 6.92 -0.86
N LEU A 62 -25.65 6.35 -1.87
CA LEU A 62 -26.91 5.61 -1.72
C LEU A 62 -26.59 4.12 -1.79
N PRO A 63 -26.98 3.32 -0.79
CA PRO A 63 -26.91 1.86 -0.86
C PRO A 63 -27.74 1.31 -2.03
N GLY A 64 -27.15 0.42 -2.80
CA GLY A 64 -27.80 -0.34 -3.86
C GLY A 64 -27.68 -1.83 -3.60
N ARG A 65 -28.27 -2.66 -4.48
CA ARG A 65 -28.25 -4.12 -4.28
C ARG A 65 -26.84 -4.72 -4.37
N ASN A 66 -26.03 -4.28 -5.32
CA ASN A 66 -24.70 -4.84 -5.59
C ASN A 66 -23.58 -3.79 -5.48
N MET A 67 -23.89 -2.52 -5.54
CA MET A 67 -22.95 -1.41 -5.46
C MET A 67 -23.66 -0.16 -4.97
N TYR A 68 -22.90 0.80 -4.47
CA TYR A 68 -23.40 2.12 -4.11
C TYR A 68 -23.62 2.99 -5.33
N THR A 69 -24.44 4.02 -5.20
CA THR A 69 -24.57 5.12 -6.18
C THR A 69 -24.09 6.42 -5.56
N ILE A 70 -23.13 7.09 -6.19
CA ILE A 70 -22.64 8.38 -5.74
C ILE A 70 -23.66 9.45 -6.12
N ARG A 71 -24.20 10.12 -5.12
CA ARG A 71 -25.10 11.27 -5.28
C ARG A 71 -24.31 12.56 -5.39
N GLU A 72 -23.39 12.77 -4.47
CA GLU A 72 -22.53 13.92 -4.38
C GLU A 72 -21.13 13.49 -4.02
N ALA A 73 -20.15 14.27 -4.43
CA ALA A 73 -18.77 14.12 -4.00
C ALA A 73 -18.08 15.49 -3.96
N GLU A 74 -17.29 15.69 -2.91
CA GLU A 74 -16.48 16.89 -2.72
C GLU A 74 -15.01 16.48 -2.54
N VAL A 75 -14.13 17.12 -3.33
CA VAL A 75 -12.68 16.85 -3.28
C VAL A 75 -12.11 17.35 -1.95
N ARG A 76 -11.43 16.45 -1.22
CA ARG A 76 -10.64 16.80 -0.03
C ARG A 76 -9.18 16.97 -0.37
N ASN A 77 -8.62 16.11 -1.24
CA ASN A 77 -7.23 16.20 -1.68
C ASN A 77 -7.02 15.51 -3.04
N VAL A 78 -6.07 16.03 -3.82
CA VAL A 78 -5.59 15.44 -5.07
C VAL A 78 -4.07 15.42 -5.05
N PHE A 79 -3.48 14.26 -5.32
CA PHE A 79 -2.04 14.07 -5.31
C PHE A 79 -1.44 14.33 -6.71
N HIS A 80 -1.37 15.60 -7.10
CA HIS A 80 -0.98 16.01 -8.46
C HIS A 80 0.41 15.52 -8.88
N GLY A 81 1.36 15.44 -7.95
CA GLY A 81 2.74 15.02 -8.23
C GLY A 81 2.90 13.56 -8.64
N ILE A 82 1.90 12.70 -8.38
CA ILE A 82 1.95 11.28 -8.77
C ILE A 82 2.13 11.10 -10.27
N SER A 83 1.47 11.94 -11.07
CA SER A 83 1.52 11.86 -12.54
C SER A 83 2.77 12.51 -13.17
N SER A 84 3.66 13.08 -12.35
CA SER A 84 4.86 13.77 -12.85
C SER A 84 5.92 12.80 -13.39
N THR A 85 5.91 11.54 -12.96
CA THR A 85 6.84 10.49 -13.41
C THR A 85 6.09 9.19 -13.66
N ILE A 86 6.61 8.36 -14.57
CA ILE A 86 6.03 7.05 -14.87
C ILE A 86 6.23 6.09 -13.69
N GLU A 87 7.35 6.19 -13.00
CA GLU A 87 7.68 5.41 -11.81
C GLU A 87 6.72 5.72 -10.66
N GLY A 88 6.45 7.01 -10.38
CA GLY A 88 5.52 7.45 -9.36
C GLY A 88 4.09 6.98 -9.63
N MET A 89 3.62 7.13 -10.88
CA MET A 89 2.30 6.65 -11.30
C MET A 89 2.19 5.13 -11.17
N SER A 90 3.21 4.40 -11.63
CA SER A 90 3.23 2.93 -11.57
C SER A 90 3.23 2.41 -10.14
N LEU A 91 4.02 3.04 -9.27
CA LEU A 91 4.03 2.70 -7.85
C LEU A 91 2.66 2.97 -7.21
N ALA A 92 2.05 4.14 -7.45
CA ALA A 92 0.73 4.46 -6.91
C ALA A 92 -0.35 3.45 -7.37
N MET A 93 -0.32 3.02 -8.64
CA MET A 93 -1.22 1.98 -9.15
C MET A 93 -1.01 0.63 -8.45
N TYR A 94 0.25 0.24 -8.22
CA TYR A 94 0.59 -0.98 -7.49
C TYR A 94 0.09 -0.93 -6.04
N LEU A 95 0.34 0.19 -5.33
CA LEU A 95 -0.13 0.36 -3.96
C LEU A 95 -1.66 0.32 -3.87
N ALA A 96 -2.36 0.95 -4.81
CA ALA A 96 -3.83 0.96 -4.87
C ALA A 96 -4.41 -0.44 -5.15
N GLU A 97 -3.83 -1.19 -6.12
CA GLU A 97 -4.27 -2.55 -6.41
C GLU A 97 -4.05 -3.48 -5.22
N ARG A 98 -2.89 -3.34 -4.54
CA ARG A 98 -2.56 -4.10 -3.34
C ARG A 98 -3.50 -3.75 -2.18
N ALA A 99 -3.79 -2.46 -1.95
CA ALA A 99 -4.76 -2.03 -0.95
C ALA A 99 -6.15 -2.63 -1.23
N ALA A 100 -6.60 -2.58 -2.49
CA ALA A 100 -7.88 -3.18 -2.89
C ALA A 100 -7.94 -4.70 -2.68
N ALA A 101 -6.80 -5.40 -2.78
CA ALA A 101 -6.72 -6.85 -2.60
C ALA A 101 -6.68 -7.28 -1.11
N LEU A 102 -6.11 -6.45 -0.25
CA LEU A 102 -5.87 -6.78 1.16
C LEU A 102 -6.89 -6.17 2.12
N SER A 103 -7.49 -5.03 1.76
CA SER A 103 -8.47 -4.37 2.63
C SER A 103 -9.81 -5.10 2.64
N PRO A 104 -10.46 -5.19 3.79
CA PRO A 104 -11.74 -5.85 3.92
C PRO A 104 -12.85 -5.12 3.15
N THR A 105 -13.96 -5.83 2.91
CA THR A 105 -15.19 -5.26 2.35
C THR A 105 -16.28 -5.30 3.41
N GLY A 106 -16.89 -4.15 3.70
CA GLY A 106 -17.95 -4.04 4.72
C GLY A 106 -17.44 -3.98 6.16
N GLU A 107 -16.14 -3.79 6.36
CA GLU A 107 -15.49 -3.68 7.66
C GLU A 107 -14.59 -2.44 7.71
N GLU A 108 -14.15 -2.06 8.90
CA GLU A 108 -13.28 -0.91 9.11
C GLU A 108 -11.90 -1.09 8.46
N ALA A 109 -11.47 -0.08 7.69
CA ALA A 109 -10.17 -0.03 7.00
C ALA A 109 -9.48 1.34 7.15
N ALA A 110 -9.66 1.99 8.29
CA ALA A 110 -9.12 3.34 8.54
C ALA A 110 -7.59 3.38 8.57
N LYS A 111 -6.94 2.30 9.03
CA LYS A 111 -5.47 2.18 9.06
C LYS A 111 -4.91 2.05 7.65
N GLU A 112 -5.48 1.16 6.85
CA GLU A 112 -5.11 0.90 5.46
C GLU A 112 -5.26 2.17 4.60
N LEU A 113 -6.40 2.86 4.75
CA LEU A 113 -6.63 4.13 4.07
C LEU A 113 -5.57 5.18 4.46
N ARG A 114 -5.29 5.33 5.75
CA ARG A 114 -4.28 6.28 6.25
C ARG A 114 -2.89 5.97 5.72
N LEU A 115 -2.48 4.70 5.76
CA LEU A 115 -1.18 4.27 5.24
C LEU A 115 -1.06 4.59 3.74
N LEU A 116 -2.10 4.24 2.95
CA LEU A 116 -2.10 4.50 1.52
C LEU A 116 -2.06 6.00 1.22
N LEU A 117 -2.85 6.82 1.91
CA LEU A 117 -2.82 8.29 1.76
C LEU A 117 -1.43 8.87 2.05
N ASN A 118 -0.76 8.39 3.11
CA ASN A 118 0.59 8.81 3.45
C ASN A 118 1.60 8.42 2.35
N CYS A 119 1.51 7.20 1.81
CA CYS A 119 2.38 6.75 0.72
C CYS A 119 2.15 7.57 -0.56
N LEU A 120 0.89 7.83 -0.96
CA LEU A 120 0.57 8.66 -2.11
C LEU A 120 1.06 10.10 -1.94
N TYR A 121 0.98 10.64 -0.72
CA TYR A 121 1.55 11.95 -0.40
C TYR A 121 3.08 11.95 -0.59
N MET A 122 3.79 10.94 -0.10
CA MET A 122 5.25 10.83 -0.28
C MET A 122 5.66 10.73 -1.75
N ILE A 123 4.90 9.96 -2.54
CA ILE A 123 5.10 9.89 -4.00
C ILE A 123 4.87 11.26 -4.64
N SER A 124 3.76 11.93 -4.30
CA SER A 124 3.39 13.24 -4.86
C SER A 124 4.39 14.34 -4.54
N GLU A 125 4.96 14.34 -3.33
CA GLU A 125 6.00 15.32 -2.94
C GLU A 125 7.34 15.09 -3.63
N GLY A 126 7.64 13.87 -4.09
CA GLY A 126 8.87 13.54 -4.79
C GLY A 126 10.16 13.68 -3.97
N LYS A 127 10.06 13.77 -2.64
CA LYS A 127 11.20 13.98 -1.73
C LYS A 127 11.74 12.68 -1.12
N THR A 128 10.98 11.61 -1.24
CA THR A 128 11.30 10.29 -0.67
C THR A 128 11.58 9.31 -1.80
N ASP A 129 12.61 8.50 -1.64
CA ASP A 129 12.93 7.43 -2.59
C ASP A 129 11.73 6.47 -2.72
N LEU A 130 11.34 6.17 -3.96
CA LEU A 130 10.17 5.33 -4.26
C LEU A 130 10.31 3.90 -3.73
N HIS A 131 11.55 3.37 -3.64
CA HIS A 131 11.81 2.06 -3.03
C HIS A 131 11.56 2.09 -1.52
N VAL A 132 11.82 3.23 -0.84
CA VAL A 132 11.45 3.39 0.57
C VAL A 132 9.93 3.36 0.71
N VAL A 133 9.19 4.11 -0.13
CA VAL A 133 7.71 4.14 -0.07
C VAL A 133 7.13 2.75 -0.33
N LYS A 134 7.66 2.04 -1.33
CA LYS A 134 7.26 0.67 -1.67
C LYS A 134 7.48 -0.27 -0.49
N ALA A 135 8.70 -0.31 0.07
CA ALA A 135 9.04 -1.19 1.19
C ALA A 135 8.21 -0.89 2.44
N VAL A 136 7.99 0.39 2.76
CA VAL A 136 7.12 0.81 3.87
C VAL A 136 5.70 0.27 3.70
N PHE A 137 5.11 0.46 2.52
CA PHE A 137 3.75 0.01 2.26
C PHE A 137 3.64 -1.53 2.32
N GLU A 138 4.56 -2.24 1.66
CA GLU A 138 4.57 -3.71 1.62
C GLU A 138 4.68 -4.33 3.02
N LEU A 139 5.64 -3.87 3.82
CA LEU A 139 5.89 -4.42 5.15
C LEU A 139 4.80 -4.03 6.15
N ARG A 140 4.36 -2.77 6.11
CA ARG A 140 3.33 -2.31 7.03
C ARG A 140 1.98 -2.98 6.78
N THR A 141 1.56 -3.11 5.52
CA THR A 141 0.33 -3.85 5.20
C THR A 141 0.40 -5.31 5.65
N MET A 142 1.54 -5.99 5.50
CA MET A 142 1.70 -7.35 6.01
C MET A 142 1.55 -7.41 7.52
N SER A 143 2.18 -6.48 8.24
CA SER A 143 2.09 -6.42 9.69
C SER A 143 0.65 -6.18 10.18
N GLU A 144 -0.12 -5.33 9.48
CA GLU A 144 -1.51 -5.02 9.82
C GLU A 144 -2.49 -6.12 9.44
N CYS A 145 -2.19 -6.89 8.39
CA CYS A 145 -2.96 -8.08 8.00
C CYS A 145 -2.66 -9.34 8.82
N GLY A 146 -1.88 -9.23 9.90
CA GLY A 146 -1.55 -10.36 10.78
C GLY A 146 -0.30 -11.16 10.39
N PHE A 147 0.40 -10.75 9.34
CA PHE A 147 1.67 -11.34 8.90
C PHE A 147 2.87 -10.54 9.43
N LEU A 148 2.87 -10.18 10.72
CA LEU A 148 4.01 -9.53 11.35
C LEU A 148 5.15 -10.54 11.50
N PRO A 149 6.34 -10.30 10.89
CA PRO A 149 7.47 -11.20 11.07
C PRO A 149 8.00 -11.20 12.51
N GLN A 150 8.65 -12.28 12.92
CA GLN A 150 9.32 -12.38 14.22
C GLN A 150 10.67 -11.64 14.16
N LEU A 151 10.64 -10.34 14.49
CA LEU A 151 11.77 -9.42 14.26
C LEU A 151 12.68 -9.21 15.49
N VAL A 152 12.38 -9.82 16.65
CA VAL A 152 13.11 -9.54 17.89
C VAL A 152 14.53 -10.10 17.83
N CYS A 153 14.69 -11.40 17.54
CA CYS A 153 15.98 -12.08 17.58
C CYS A 153 16.02 -13.29 16.65
N CYS A 154 17.18 -13.91 16.52
CA CYS A 154 17.35 -15.19 15.83
C CYS A 154 16.45 -16.25 16.46
N ARG A 155 15.64 -16.94 15.67
CA ARG A 155 14.71 -18.00 16.13
C ARG A 155 15.41 -19.17 16.81
N ILE A 156 16.69 -19.45 16.48
CA ILE A 156 17.42 -20.63 16.96
C ILE A 156 18.27 -20.32 18.19
N CYS A 157 19.05 -19.22 18.18
CA CYS A 157 20.03 -18.91 19.23
C CYS A 157 19.76 -17.59 19.96
N GLU A 158 18.61 -16.95 19.69
CA GLU A 158 18.15 -15.72 20.34
C GLU A 158 19.10 -14.52 20.19
N LYS A 159 20.08 -14.57 19.29
CA LYS A 159 20.98 -13.47 19.00
C LYS A 159 20.19 -12.30 18.45
N TYR A 160 20.27 -11.14 19.11
CA TYR A 160 19.55 -9.93 18.75
C TYR A 160 20.28 -9.10 17.67
N ASP A 161 21.59 -8.96 17.79
CA ASP A 161 22.47 -8.19 16.92
C ASP A 161 23.50 -9.09 16.20
N GLY A 162 23.97 -8.64 15.04
CA GLY A 162 24.99 -9.34 14.28
C GLY A 162 25.17 -8.66 12.91
N PRO A 163 26.22 -9.00 12.15
CA PRO A 163 26.56 -8.30 10.90
C PRO A 163 25.49 -8.51 9.81
N ALA A 164 24.82 -9.66 9.82
CA ALA A 164 23.82 -10.01 8.81
C ALA A 164 22.79 -11.00 9.37
N PHE A 165 21.59 -10.97 8.77
CA PHE A 165 20.47 -11.84 9.10
C PHE A 165 19.80 -12.39 7.82
N TYR A 166 19.13 -13.51 7.97
CA TYR A 166 18.22 -14.07 6.98
C TYR A 166 16.79 -13.95 7.50
N LEU A 167 15.92 -13.25 6.78
CA LEU A 167 14.48 -13.31 6.98
C LEU A 167 13.91 -14.37 6.04
N ASP A 168 13.28 -15.39 6.61
CA ASP A 168 12.54 -16.37 5.82
C ASP A 168 11.23 -15.77 5.33
N PRO A 169 11.00 -15.71 4.00
CA PRO A 169 9.81 -15.06 3.47
C PRO A 169 8.52 -15.86 3.66
N GLN A 170 8.59 -17.16 3.94
CA GLN A 170 7.42 -18.00 4.17
C GLN A 170 7.04 -18.02 5.65
N GLU A 171 8.03 -18.28 6.51
CA GLU A 171 7.79 -18.44 7.94
C GLU A 171 7.81 -17.11 8.71
N GLY A 172 8.34 -16.04 8.12
CA GLY A 172 8.49 -14.75 8.79
C GLY A 172 9.45 -14.77 9.97
N ILE A 173 10.43 -15.68 10.00
CA ILE A 173 11.41 -15.83 11.09
C ILE A 173 12.78 -15.27 10.71
N LEU A 174 13.49 -14.74 11.71
CA LEU A 174 14.89 -14.30 11.57
C LEU A 174 15.86 -15.40 11.98
N LEU A 175 16.92 -15.58 11.18
CA LEU A 175 18.11 -16.34 11.53
C LEU A 175 19.33 -15.42 11.48
N CYS A 176 20.21 -15.49 12.48
CA CYS A 176 21.51 -14.83 12.43
C CYS A 176 22.42 -15.53 11.41
N GLU A 177 23.53 -14.91 11.04
CA GLU A 177 24.46 -15.41 10.02
C GLU A 177 24.91 -16.85 10.29
N ASP A 178 25.28 -17.17 11.55
CA ASP A 178 25.76 -18.52 11.93
C ASP A 178 24.65 -19.58 11.78
N CYS A 179 23.43 -19.25 12.20
CA CYS A 179 22.29 -20.16 12.12
C CYS A 179 21.77 -20.28 10.67
N ALA A 180 21.76 -19.20 9.90
CA ALA A 180 21.42 -19.22 8.48
C ALA A 180 22.39 -20.11 7.69
N LYS A 181 23.71 -19.96 7.92
CA LYS A 181 24.74 -20.78 7.29
C LYS A 181 24.55 -22.26 7.61
N LYS A 182 24.28 -22.62 8.88
CA LYS A 182 24.00 -24.01 9.30
C LYS A 182 22.74 -24.57 8.62
N ALA A 183 21.76 -23.72 8.33
CA ALA A 183 20.53 -24.09 7.63
C ALA A 183 20.68 -24.04 6.09
N GLY A 184 21.88 -23.80 5.55
CA GLY A 184 22.11 -23.67 4.10
C GLY A 184 21.46 -22.44 3.47
N LYS A 185 21.19 -21.38 4.26
CA LYS A 185 20.58 -20.13 3.82
C LYS A 185 21.63 -19.02 3.73
N THR A 186 21.42 -18.11 2.77
CA THR A 186 22.25 -16.89 2.61
C THR A 186 21.54 -15.70 3.23
N CYS A 187 22.24 -14.92 4.06
CA CYS A 187 21.70 -13.71 4.66
C CYS A 187 21.23 -12.71 3.59
N ASN A 188 20.05 -12.14 3.79
CA ASN A 188 19.40 -11.20 2.87
C ASN A 188 19.20 -9.81 3.49
N LEU A 189 19.56 -9.62 4.77
CA LEU A 189 19.51 -8.37 5.50
C LEU A 189 20.87 -8.07 6.12
N ASP A 190 21.35 -6.83 5.99
CA ASP A 190 22.36 -6.25 6.87
C ASP A 190 21.69 -5.53 8.05
N MET A 191 22.48 -4.99 8.97
CA MET A 191 21.97 -4.31 10.14
C MET A 191 21.11 -3.08 9.80
N GLY A 192 21.51 -2.31 8.77
CA GLY A 192 20.74 -1.15 8.34
C GLY A 192 19.36 -1.54 7.82
N ALA A 193 19.28 -2.59 7.01
CA ALA A 193 18.03 -3.13 6.50
C ALA A 193 17.17 -3.74 7.60
N LEU A 194 17.77 -4.48 8.56
CA LEU A 194 17.05 -5.06 9.69
C LEU A 194 16.47 -3.99 10.62
N TYR A 195 17.23 -2.92 10.94
CA TYR A 195 16.72 -1.83 11.77
C TYR A 195 15.58 -1.09 11.06
N ALA A 196 15.70 -0.83 9.75
CA ALA A 196 14.62 -0.22 8.99
C ALA A 196 13.37 -1.11 8.93
N LEU A 197 13.53 -2.43 8.76
CA LEU A 197 12.45 -3.40 8.81
C LEU A 197 11.72 -3.39 10.16
N ARG A 198 12.48 -3.44 11.27
CA ARG A 198 11.94 -3.31 12.64
C ARG A 198 11.19 -1.99 12.82
N HIS A 199 11.78 -0.88 12.38
CA HIS A 199 11.17 0.44 12.46
C HIS A 199 9.83 0.46 11.72
N ILE A 200 9.79 0.05 10.46
CA ILE A 200 8.57 0.06 9.63
C ILE A 200 7.45 -0.78 10.25
N CYS A 201 7.78 -1.96 10.76
CA CYS A 201 6.76 -2.87 11.30
C CYS A 201 6.23 -2.47 12.67
N LEU A 202 7.06 -1.81 13.52
CA LEU A 202 6.77 -1.64 14.95
C LEU A 202 6.51 -0.20 15.39
N VAL A 203 6.90 0.81 14.58
CA VAL A 203 6.75 2.22 14.97
C VAL A 203 5.29 2.70 14.79
N GLU A 204 4.96 3.79 15.48
CA GLU A 204 3.70 4.51 15.28
C GLU A 204 3.59 5.07 13.85
N ASP A 205 2.38 5.10 13.27
CA ASP A 205 2.12 5.55 11.89
C ASP A 205 2.71 6.92 11.55
N LYS A 206 2.67 7.86 12.51
CA LYS A 206 3.20 9.22 12.33
C LYS A 206 4.71 9.28 12.09
N LYS A 207 5.44 8.24 12.47
CA LYS A 207 6.91 8.15 12.38
C LYS A 207 7.39 7.13 11.36
N ILE A 208 6.48 6.52 10.60
CA ILE A 208 6.79 5.39 9.73
C ILE A 208 7.89 5.70 8.68
N PHE A 209 7.96 6.94 8.21
CA PHE A 209 9.00 7.43 7.30
C PHE A 209 10.20 8.13 8.01
N ALA A 210 10.21 8.16 9.35
CA ALA A 210 11.22 8.89 10.12
C ALA A 210 12.48 8.03 10.38
N PHE A 211 13.09 7.48 9.32
CA PHE A 211 14.35 6.75 9.39
C PHE A 211 15.28 7.11 8.23
N LYS A 212 16.56 6.82 8.40
CA LYS A 212 17.57 6.97 7.35
C LYS A 212 18.15 5.61 7.03
N ILE A 213 18.38 5.35 5.75
CA ILE A 213 18.91 4.07 5.27
C ILE A 213 19.94 4.34 4.18
N SER A 214 21.01 3.55 4.13
CA SER A 214 21.99 3.62 3.03
C SER A 214 21.42 2.97 1.76
N VAL A 215 21.94 3.35 0.59
CA VAL A 215 21.51 2.78 -0.69
C VAL A 215 21.66 1.25 -0.70
N GLY A 216 22.78 0.74 -0.19
CA GLY A 216 23.01 -0.71 -0.13
C GLY A 216 22.04 -1.46 0.79
N SER A 217 21.73 -0.89 1.96
CA SER A 217 20.73 -1.47 2.88
C SER A 217 19.31 -1.34 2.33
N LEU A 218 18.99 -0.24 1.61
CA LEU A 218 17.69 -0.06 0.97
C LEU A 218 17.44 -1.12 -0.11
N ALA A 219 18.43 -1.43 -0.94
CA ALA A 219 18.29 -2.49 -1.94
C ALA A 219 17.95 -3.84 -1.32
N LYS A 220 18.60 -4.20 -0.18
CA LYS A 220 18.29 -5.43 0.56
C LYS A 220 16.90 -5.39 1.19
N LEU A 221 16.55 -4.26 1.83
CA LEU A 221 15.23 -4.07 2.43
C LEU A 221 14.13 -4.19 1.37
N SER A 222 14.26 -3.52 0.23
CA SER A 222 13.28 -3.54 -0.85
C SER A 222 13.10 -4.96 -1.42
N ALA A 223 14.19 -5.69 -1.65
CA ALA A 223 14.12 -7.08 -2.13
C ALA A 223 13.43 -8.02 -1.12
N VAL A 224 13.72 -7.86 0.17
CA VAL A 224 13.11 -8.67 1.23
C VAL A 224 11.63 -8.29 1.40
N ALA A 225 11.29 -7.00 1.42
CA ALA A 225 9.91 -6.52 1.52
C ALA A 225 9.04 -7.04 0.39
N GLU A 226 9.52 -6.89 -0.86
CA GLU A 226 8.84 -7.40 -2.05
C GLU A 226 8.59 -8.90 -1.97
N ARG A 227 9.64 -9.67 -1.69
CA ARG A 227 9.54 -11.12 -1.61
C ARG A 227 8.58 -11.56 -0.51
N TYR A 228 8.68 -10.96 0.68
CA TYR A 228 7.77 -11.24 1.80
C TYR A 228 6.34 -10.93 1.44
N ALA A 229 6.11 -9.74 0.89
CA ALA A 229 4.80 -9.26 0.49
C ALA A 229 4.13 -10.12 -0.61
N LEU A 230 4.91 -10.60 -1.58
CA LEU A 230 4.40 -11.46 -2.66
C LEU A 230 4.10 -12.89 -2.20
N THR A 231 4.86 -13.40 -1.22
CA THR A 231 4.66 -14.75 -0.68
C THR A 231 3.31 -14.90 0.03
N HIS A 232 2.77 -13.80 0.60
CA HIS A 232 1.52 -13.81 1.35
C HIS A 232 0.32 -13.24 0.57
N LEU A 233 0.43 -13.13 -0.75
CA LEU A 233 -0.68 -12.73 -1.61
C LEU A 233 -1.32 -13.96 -2.26
N ASP A 234 -2.64 -14.06 -2.17
CA ASP A 234 -3.41 -15.15 -2.79
C ASP A 234 -3.40 -15.09 -4.33
N LYS A 235 -3.28 -13.88 -4.88
CA LYS A 235 -3.37 -13.64 -6.33
C LYS A 235 -2.28 -12.67 -6.80
N PRO A 236 -1.72 -12.87 -7.99
CA PRO A 236 -0.77 -11.94 -8.57
C PRO A 236 -1.45 -10.58 -8.87
N LEU A 237 -0.72 -9.50 -8.64
CA LEU A 237 -1.16 -8.14 -8.95
C LEU A 237 -0.78 -7.81 -10.39
N LYS A 238 -1.74 -7.28 -11.16
CA LYS A 238 -1.54 -6.94 -12.59
C LYS A 238 -0.57 -5.78 -12.79
N SER A 239 -0.55 -4.84 -11.85
CA SER A 239 0.34 -3.67 -11.88
C SER A 239 1.79 -4.01 -11.55
N TYR A 240 2.06 -5.19 -10.96
CA TYR A 240 3.39 -5.55 -10.47
C TYR A 240 4.43 -5.67 -11.59
N ASP A 241 4.11 -6.38 -12.67
CA ASP A 241 5.06 -6.59 -13.78
C ASP A 241 5.45 -5.27 -14.46
N PHE A 242 4.48 -4.37 -14.62
CA PHE A 242 4.75 -3.05 -15.17
C PHE A 242 5.59 -2.20 -14.20
N LEU A 243 5.25 -2.18 -12.91
CA LEU A 243 6.05 -1.50 -11.91
C LEU A 243 7.51 -1.98 -11.96
N LYS A 244 7.74 -3.29 -12.02
CA LYS A 244 9.08 -3.87 -12.07
C LYS A 244 9.88 -3.50 -13.32
N SER A 245 9.21 -3.17 -14.42
CA SER A 245 9.86 -2.72 -15.65
C SER A 245 10.33 -1.26 -15.60
N VAL A 246 9.73 -0.43 -14.75
CA VAL A 246 10.02 1.02 -14.66
C VAL A 246 10.70 1.41 -13.35
N LEU A 247 10.54 0.63 -12.29
CA LEU A 247 11.18 0.78 -10.97
C LEU A 247 11.82 -0.56 -10.58
N PRO A 248 13.00 -0.91 -11.17
CA PRO A 248 13.64 -2.22 -11.01
C PRO A 248 14.22 -2.47 -9.61
#